data_b96fab8c765cebc50cbaaee214b0bff0
#
_entry.id   b96fab8c765cebc50cbaaee214b0bff0
#
_cell.length_a   1.000
_cell.length_b   1.000
_cell.length_c   1.000
_cell.angle_alpha   90.00
_cell.angle_beta   90.00
_cell.angle_gamma   90.00
#
_symmetry.space_group_name_H-M   'P 1'
#
loop_
_entity.id
_entity.type
_entity.pdbx_description
1 polymer ?
#
loop_
_entity_poly.entity_id
_entity_poly.type
_entity_poly.pdbx_seq_one_letter_code
_entity_poly.pdbx_strand_id
1 'polypeptide(L)'
;MFSARTYRGATTAEIARAAGVTEPILYRHFESKRELFLACVDEVWRRLREEVEAEIAAEPDPAGWVLAVPRAIAALRRRGLAPTQLWLHALTEATDDEDIRRHFRRHLRDAHDYVAEILRRAQAAGALHADRNVEAEAWIGLGIGLLRSVQDRFGGLLGEDDVEAIASSRVQWLTGGN
;
A
#
# COMPACT_ATOMS: atom_id res chain seq x y z
N MET A 1 -5.83 2.17 14.52
CA MET A 1 -7.26 2.14 14.86
C MET A 1 -8.16 1.97 13.63
N PHE A 2 -8.08 2.81 12.60
CA PHE A 2 -8.80 2.59 11.34
C PHE A 2 -8.45 1.26 10.63
N SER A 3 -7.30 0.66 10.91
CA SER A 3 -6.95 -0.67 10.41
C SER A 3 -7.67 -1.82 11.14
N ALA A 4 -8.24 -1.58 12.32
CA ALA A 4 -8.92 -2.60 13.11
C ALA A 4 -10.46 -2.46 13.10
N ARG A 5 -10.97 -1.28 12.71
CA ARG A 5 -12.42 -0.99 12.58
C ARG A 5 -12.68 -0.23 11.27
N THR A 6 -13.87 -0.39 10.70
CA THR A 6 -14.28 0.39 9.52
C THR A 6 -14.31 1.88 9.84
N TYR A 7 -14.13 2.73 8.82
CA TYR A 7 -14.27 4.18 8.97
C TYR A 7 -15.58 4.57 9.66
N ARG A 8 -16.72 3.96 9.28
CA ARG A 8 -18.02 4.24 9.88
C ARG A 8 -18.10 3.78 11.33
N GLY A 9 -17.49 2.66 11.67
CA GLY A 9 -17.56 2.05 13.00
C GLY A 9 -16.63 2.64 14.05
N ALA A 10 -15.65 3.48 13.69
CA ALA A 10 -14.77 4.17 14.63
C ALA A 10 -15.34 5.55 14.97
N THR A 11 -15.51 5.87 16.24
CA THR A 11 -15.87 7.23 16.69
C THR A 11 -14.62 8.09 16.91
N THR A 12 -14.74 9.41 16.76
CA THR A 12 -13.63 10.34 17.04
C THR A 12 -13.20 10.32 18.50
N ALA A 13 -14.12 10.08 19.43
CA ALA A 13 -13.82 9.88 20.85
C ALA A 13 -12.95 8.62 21.09
N GLU A 14 -13.23 7.51 20.42
CA GLU A 14 -12.42 6.28 20.50
C GLU A 14 -11.04 6.48 19.88
N ILE A 15 -10.96 7.21 18.76
CA ILE A 15 -9.69 7.54 18.10
C ILE A 15 -8.83 8.42 19.00
N ALA A 16 -9.41 9.48 19.57
CA ALA A 16 -8.71 10.38 20.49
C ALA A 16 -8.16 9.61 21.71
N ARG A 17 -9.00 8.75 22.32
CA ARG A 17 -8.58 7.90 23.45
C ARG A 17 -7.41 7.00 23.09
N ALA A 18 -7.46 6.36 21.92
CA ALA A 18 -6.37 5.48 21.47
C ALA A 18 -5.09 6.24 21.13
N ALA A 19 -5.20 7.51 20.74
CA ALA A 19 -4.06 8.40 20.51
C ALA A 19 -3.53 9.07 21.80
N GLY A 20 -4.16 8.83 22.95
CA GLY A 20 -3.76 9.45 24.23
C GLY A 20 -4.10 10.95 24.30
N VAL A 21 -5.05 11.42 23.49
CA VAL A 21 -5.49 12.83 23.47
C VAL A 21 -6.98 12.94 23.76
N THR A 22 -7.48 14.16 23.96
CA THR A 22 -8.91 14.42 24.07
C THR A 22 -9.52 14.73 22.71
N GLU A 23 -10.81 14.47 22.55
CA GLU A 23 -11.53 14.76 21.30
C GLU A 23 -11.45 16.25 20.86
N PRO A 24 -11.52 17.25 21.77
CA PRO A 24 -11.27 18.65 21.40
C PRO A 24 -9.86 18.90 20.84
N ILE A 25 -8.84 18.19 21.34
CA ILE A 25 -7.47 18.31 20.79
C ILE A 25 -7.44 17.75 19.37
N LEU A 26 -8.11 16.64 19.11
CA LEU A 26 -8.20 16.05 17.78
C LEU A 26 -8.87 17.02 16.79
N TYR A 27 -9.97 17.68 17.18
CA TYR A 27 -10.68 18.67 16.35
C TYR A 27 -9.94 20.03 16.20
N ARG A 28 -8.91 20.29 16.98
CA ARG A 28 -8.00 21.43 16.71
C ARG A 28 -7.07 21.19 15.51
N HIS A 29 -6.83 19.93 15.16
CA HIS A 29 -5.93 19.54 14.07
C HIS A 29 -6.68 19.07 12.81
N PHE A 30 -7.89 18.58 12.96
CA PHE A 30 -8.70 18.04 11.88
C PHE A 30 -10.12 18.56 11.97
N GLU A 31 -10.61 19.20 10.92
CA GLU A 31 -11.96 19.78 10.88
C GLU A 31 -13.06 18.70 10.90
N SER A 32 -12.72 17.47 10.49
CA SER A 32 -13.68 16.38 10.40
C SER A 32 -13.00 15.01 10.57
N LYS A 33 -13.81 14.00 10.88
CA LYS A 33 -13.38 12.60 10.87
C LYS A 33 -12.87 12.18 9.49
N ARG A 34 -13.45 12.74 8.41
CA ARG A 34 -13.01 12.48 7.02
C ARG A 34 -11.59 12.99 6.81
N GLU A 35 -11.31 14.23 7.19
CA GLU A 35 -9.97 14.81 7.08
C GLU A 35 -8.94 13.99 7.86
N LEU A 36 -9.25 13.61 9.10
CA LEU A 36 -8.40 12.72 9.88
C LEU A 36 -8.16 11.38 9.17
N PHE A 37 -9.19 10.79 8.56
CA PHE A 37 -9.06 9.55 7.84
C PHE A 37 -8.14 9.68 6.62
N LEU A 38 -8.31 10.74 5.83
CA LEU A 38 -7.47 11.01 4.67
C LEU A 38 -6.01 11.28 5.07
N ALA A 39 -5.80 12.04 6.14
CA ALA A 39 -4.47 12.25 6.71
C ALA A 39 -3.80 10.94 7.18
N CYS A 40 -4.58 9.99 7.72
CA CYS A 40 -4.06 8.66 8.06
C CYS A 40 -3.66 7.87 6.80
N VAL A 41 -4.42 7.98 5.69
CA VAL A 41 -4.06 7.35 4.41
C VAL A 41 -2.75 7.91 3.90
N ASP A 42 -2.60 9.24 3.90
CA ASP A 42 -1.39 9.92 3.43
C ASP A 42 -0.16 9.59 4.29
N GLU A 43 -0.32 9.55 5.61
CA GLU A 43 0.78 9.21 6.53
C GLU A 43 1.24 7.76 6.37
N VAL A 44 0.31 6.82 6.21
CA VAL A 44 0.66 5.41 5.96
C VAL A 44 1.36 5.25 4.61
N TRP A 45 0.93 6.01 3.59
CA TRP A 45 1.60 6.05 2.29
C TRP A 45 3.01 6.61 2.38
N ARG A 46 3.21 7.71 3.10
CA ARG A 46 4.53 8.30 3.35
C ARG A 46 5.48 7.28 3.99
N ARG A 47 5.02 6.59 5.05
CA ARG A 47 5.81 5.54 5.71
C ARG A 47 6.12 4.36 4.81
N LEU A 48 5.16 3.96 3.98
CA LEU A 48 5.39 2.89 3.02
C LEU A 48 6.49 3.26 2.03
N ARG A 49 6.46 4.48 1.50
CA ARG A 49 7.52 4.96 0.59
C ARG A 49 8.89 4.99 1.26
N GLU A 50 8.98 5.47 2.49
CA GLU A 50 10.23 5.47 3.25
C GLU A 50 10.78 4.05 3.46
N GLU A 51 9.92 3.10 3.78
CA GLU A 51 10.33 1.71 3.94
C GLU A 51 10.74 1.08 2.60
N VAL A 52 10.05 1.40 1.51
CA VAL A 52 10.43 0.93 0.15
C VAL A 52 11.79 1.47 -0.25
N GLU A 53 12.08 2.76 -0.02
CA GLU A 53 13.41 3.32 -0.32
C GLU A 53 14.51 2.67 0.53
N ALA A 54 14.21 2.32 1.79
CA ALA A 54 15.14 1.59 2.64
C ALA A 54 15.40 0.16 2.12
N GLU A 55 14.37 -0.54 1.65
CA GLU A 55 14.50 -1.87 1.02
C GLU A 55 15.34 -1.79 -0.28
N ILE A 56 15.09 -0.79 -1.11
CA ILE A 56 15.87 -0.55 -2.34
C ILE A 56 17.34 -0.24 -2.02
N ALA A 57 17.59 0.61 -1.03
CA ALA A 57 18.95 0.96 -0.63
C ALA A 57 19.74 -0.23 -0.04
N ALA A 58 19.04 -1.18 0.57
CA ALA A 58 19.63 -2.41 1.11
C ALA A 58 19.83 -3.52 0.07
N GLU A 59 19.19 -3.41 -1.10
CA GLU A 59 19.22 -4.43 -2.16
C GLU A 59 20.21 -4.06 -3.27
N PRO A 60 21.36 -4.70 -3.35
CA PRO A 60 22.39 -4.38 -4.35
C PRO A 60 22.01 -4.82 -5.76
N ASP A 61 21.12 -5.83 -5.91
CA ASP A 61 20.66 -6.32 -7.21
C ASP A 61 19.37 -5.59 -7.61
N PRO A 62 19.38 -4.79 -8.71
CA PRO A 62 18.18 -4.10 -9.18
C PRO A 62 17.01 -5.03 -9.52
N ALA A 63 17.26 -6.31 -9.82
CA ALA A 63 16.19 -7.30 -10.01
C ALA A 63 15.39 -7.52 -8.72
N GLY A 64 16.01 -7.41 -7.56
CA GLY A 64 15.38 -7.52 -6.26
C GLY A 64 14.46 -6.35 -5.90
N TRP A 65 14.57 -5.19 -6.58
CA TRP A 65 13.72 -4.02 -6.33
C TRP A 65 12.25 -4.28 -6.66
N VAL A 66 11.96 -5.24 -7.53
CA VAL A 66 10.58 -5.69 -7.83
C VAL A 66 9.84 -6.13 -6.56
N LEU A 67 10.59 -6.64 -5.58
CA LEU A 67 10.06 -7.10 -4.30
C LEU A 67 10.12 -6.06 -3.18
N ALA A 68 10.64 -4.85 -3.44
CA ALA A 68 10.77 -3.82 -2.40
C ALA A 68 9.42 -3.42 -1.80
N VAL A 69 8.39 -3.22 -2.62
CA VAL A 69 7.05 -2.87 -2.14
C VAL A 69 6.42 -3.96 -1.27
N PRO A 70 6.34 -5.24 -1.69
CA PRO A 70 5.82 -6.29 -0.82
C PRO A 70 6.65 -6.51 0.45
N ARG A 71 7.98 -6.36 0.40
CA ARG A 71 8.86 -6.44 1.59
C ARG A 71 8.56 -5.30 2.57
N ALA A 72 8.44 -4.07 2.08
CA ALA A 72 8.09 -2.90 2.89
C ALA A 72 6.71 -3.04 3.54
N ILE A 73 5.70 -3.52 2.82
CA ILE A 73 4.38 -3.81 3.38
C ILE A 73 4.49 -4.83 4.53
N ALA A 74 5.26 -5.91 4.33
CA ALA A 74 5.48 -6.92 5.35
C ALA A 74 6.21 -6.35 6.57
N ALA A 75 7.20 -5.47 6.38
CA ALA A 75 7.91 -4.80 7.46
C ALA A 75 7.00 -3.89 8.28
N LEU A 76 6.16 -3.08 7.63
CA LEU A 76 5.18 -2.22 8.31
C LEU A 76 4.14 -3.03 9.09
N ARG A 77 3.69 -4.16 8.54
CA ARG A 77 2.75 -5.07 9.24
C ARG A 77 3.35 -5.63 10.53
N ARG A 78 4.64 -6.02 10.52
CA ARG A 78 5.34 -6.48 11.74
C ARG A 78 5.40 -5.39 12.81
N ARG A 79 5.38 -4.12 12.41
CA ARG A 79 5.33 -2.93 13.30
C ARG A 79 3.90 -2.51 13.68
N GLY A 80 2.89 -3.32 13.37
CA GLY A 80 1.48 -3.06 13.71
C GLY A 80 0.77 -2.08 12.77
N LEU A 81 1.38 -1.69 11.65
CA LEU A 81 0.74 -0.92 10.59
C LEU A 81 0.14 -1.87 9.55
N ALA A 82 -1.03 -1.54 9.04
CA ALA A 82 -1.72 -2.34 8.04
C ALA A 82 -2.13 -1.48 6.82
N PRO A 83 -1.16 -1.13 5.94
CA PRO A 83 -1.41 -0.25 4.80
C PRO A 83 -2.53 -0.75 3.91
N THR A 84 -2.55 -2.05 3.65
CA THR A 84 -3.50 -2.71 2.76
C THR A 84 -4.93 -2.69 3.31
N GLN A 85 -5.13 -2.79 4.62
CA GLN A 85 -6.47 -2.69 5.23
C GLN A 85 -7.04 -1.27 5.12
N LEU A 86 -6.19 -0.26 5.25
CA LEU A 86 -6.63 1.13 5.11
C LEU A 86 -7.08 1.42 3.67
N TRP A 87 -6.45 0.82 2.69
CA TRP A 87 -6.87 0.88 1.28
C TRP A 87 -8.25 0.26 1.06
N LEU A 88 -8.52 -0.92 1.64
CA LEU A 88 -9.84 -1.54 1.55
C LEU A 88 -10.93 -0.66 2.16
N HIS A 89 -10.65 -0.02 3.29
CA HIS A 89 -11.58 0.93 3.91
C HIS A 89 -11.82 2.14 3.01
N ALA A 90 -10.76 2.72 2.43
CA ALA A 90 -10.88 3.85 1.51
C ALA A 90 -11.69 3.49 0.25
N LEU A 91 -11.50 2.30 -0.32
CA LEU A 91 -12.30 1.80 -1.44
C LEU A 91 -13.79 1.68 -1.10
N THR A 92 -14.11 1.14 0.09
CA THR A 92 -15.50 0.98 0.54
C THR A 92 -16.16 2.35 0.75
N GLU A 93 -15.50 3.27 1.43
CA GLU A 93 -16.04 4.60 1.73
C GLU A 93 -16.12 5.50 0.49
N ALA A 94 -15.23 5.31 -0.49
CA ALA A 94 -15.25 6.02 -1.77
C ALA A 94 -16.55 5.80 -2.59
N THR A 95 -17.32 4.77 -2.26
CA THR A 95 -18.63 4.52 -2.89
C THR A 95 -19.63 5.61 -2.53
N ASP A 96 -19.62 6.08 -1.28
CA ASP A 96 -20.63 6.97 -0.73
C ASP A 96 -20.10 8.40 -0.45
N ASP A 97 -18.79 8.64 -0.55
CA ASP A 97 -18.16 9.94 -0.29
C ASP A 97 -17.28 10.37 -1.46
N GLU A 98 -17.69 11.44 -2.15
CA GLU A 98 -16.99 11.97 -3.34
C GLU A 98 -15.60 12.53 -3.00
N ASP A 99 -15.41 13.12 -1.83
CA ASP A 99 -14.12 13.67 -1.44
C ASP A 99 -13.12 12.53 -1.15
N ILE A 100 -13.56 11.47 -0.48
CA ILE A 100 -12.76 10.25 -0.27
C ILE A 100 -12.43 9.63 -1.62
N ARG A 101 -13.42 9.52 -2.54
CA ARG A 101 -13.22 8.98 -3.88
C ARG A 101 -12.19 9.77 -4.68
N ARG A 102 -12.28 11.09 -4.66
CA ARG A 102 -11.36 12.00 -5.37
C ARG A 102 -9.95 11.91 -4.81
N HIS A 103 -9.82 11.92 -3.47
CA HIS A 103 -8.54 11.78 -2.78
C HIS A 103 -7.90 10.44 -3.08
N PHE A 104 -8.66 9.36 -2.95
CA PHE A 104 -8.15 8.00 -3.17
C PHE A 104 -7.79 7.73 -4.63
N ARG A 105 -8.51 8.34 -5.59
CA ARG A 105 -8.14 8.28 -7.01
C ARG A 105 -6.78 8.92 -7.28
N ARG A 106 -6.47 10.08 -6.66
CA ARG A 106 -5.12 10.68 -6.75
C ARG A 106 -4.09 9.78 -6.12
N HIS A 107 -4.36 9.30 -4.90
CA HIS A 107 -3.48 8.39 -4.17
C HIS A 107 -3.13 7.12 -4.97
N LEU A 108 -4.10 6.51 -5.66
CA LEU A 108 -3.84 5.35 -6.52
C LEU A 108 -2.94 5.69 -7.72
N ARG A 109 -3.09 6.89 -8.31
CA ARG A 109 -2.20 7.35 -9.38
C ARG A 109 -0.79 7.58 -8.87
N ASP A 110 -0.65 8.26 -7.74
CA ASP A 110 0.65 8.50 -7.10
C ASP A 110 1.34 7.18 -6.74
N ALA A 111 0.59 6.19 -6.27
CA ALA A 111 1.10 4.85 -5.98
C ALA A 111 1.55 4.13 -7.26
N HIS A 112 0.75 4.22 -8.32
CA HIS A 112 1.10 3.67 -9.63
C HIS A 112 2.39 4.30 -10.17
N ASP A 113 2.46 5.63 -10.21
CA ASP A 113 3.61 6.35 -10.76
C ASP A 113 4.89 6.06 -9.97
N TYR A 114 4.77 5.92 -8.66
CA TYR A 114 5.88 5.53 -7.80
C TYR A 114 6.38 4.10 -8.10
N VAL A 115 5.47 3.12 -8.22
CA VAL A 115 5.85 1.75 -8.58
C VAL A 115 6.43 1.69 -9.99
N ALA A 116 5.83 2.39 -10.95
CA ALA A 116 6.34 2.47 -12.32
C ALA A 116 7.75 3.06 -12.37
N GLU A 117 8.06 4.07 -11.52
CA GLU A 117 9.40 4.65 -11.44
C GLU A 117 10.43 3.64 -10.91
N ILE A 118 10.10 2.85 -9.90
CA ILE A 118 10.99 1.77 -9.41
C ILE A 118 11.28 0.78 -10.54
N LEU A 119 10.24 0.36 -11.27
CA LEU A 119 10.39 -0.58 -12.39
C LEU A 119 11.22 0.02 -13.55
N ARG A 120 11.03 1.31 -13.88
CA ARG A 120 11.86 2.01 -14.89
C ARG A 120 13.33 2.07 -14.49
N ARG A 121 13.62 2.36 -13.22
CA ARG A 121 14.99 2.36 -12.70
C ARG A 121 15.63 0.97 -12.81
N ALA A 122 14.90 -0.08 -12.44
CA ALA A 122 15.38 -1.46 -12.58
C ALA A 122 15.58 -1.85 -14.05
N GLN A 123 14.68 -1.46 -14.95
CA GLN A 123 14.79 -1.68 -16.39
C GLN A 123 15.99 -0.94 -17.00
N ALA A 124 16.21 0.31 -16.62
CA ALA A 124 17.36 1.09 -17.05
C ALA A 124 18.69 0.51 -16.54
N ALA A 125 18.69 -0.18 -15.41
CA ALA A 125 19.82 -0.94 -14.88
C ALA A 125 20.03 -2.30 -15.57
N GLY A 126 19.18 -2.67 -16.55
CA GLY A 126 19.24 -3.94 -17.28
C GLY A 126 18.70 -5.15 -16.48
N ALA A 127 18.07 -4.90 -15.34
CA ALA A 127 17.55 -5.97 -14.47
C ALA A 127 16.16 -6.46 -14.89
N LEU A 128 15.40 -5.67 -15.64
CA LEU A 128 14.13 -6.07 -16.22
C LEU A 128 14.21 -6.13 -17.73
N HIS A 129 13.45 -7.04 -18.33
CA HIS A 129 13.41 -7.19 -19.78
C HIS A 129 12.89 -5.89 -20.45
N ALA A 130 13.56 -5.46 -21.51
CA ALA A 130 13.30 -4.18 -22.18
C ALA A 130 11.87 -4.07 -22.76
N ASP A 131 11.28 -5.19 -23.15
CA ASP A 131 9.92 -5.24 -23.74
C ASP A 131 8.80 -5.17 -22.69
N ARG A 132 9.12 -5.14 -21.39
CA ARG A 132 8.08 -5.03 -20.36
C ARG A 132 7.52 -3.61 -20.30
N ASN A 133 6.21 -3.51 -20.38
CA ASN A 133 5.52 -2.24 -20.20
C ASN A 133 5.40 -1.94 -18.70
N VAL A 134 6.33 -1.11 -18.17
CA VAL A 134 6.41 -0.80 -16.73
C VAL A 134 5.13 -0.17 -16.17
N GLU A 135 4.38 0.59 -16.99
CA GLU A 135 3.12 1.19 -16.58
C GLU A 135 2.06 0.09 -16.34
N ALA A 136 1.94 -0.87 -17.26
CA ALA A 136 1.04 -2.00 -17.10
C ALA A 136 1.46 -2.87 -15.91
N GLU A 137 2.76 -3.11 -15.74
CA GLU A 137 3.30 -3.91 -14.64
C GLU A 137 3.08 -3.24 -13.27
N ALA A 138 3.12 -1.92 -13.19
CA ALA A 138 2.79 -1.18 -11.98
C ALA A 138 1.31 -1.41 -11.58
N TRP A 139 0.37 -1.36 -12.52
CA TRP A 139 -1.04 -1.68 -12.24
C TRP A 139 -1.23 -3.13 -11.79
N ILE A 140 -0.53 -4.08 -12.40
CA ILE A 140 -0.56 -5.49 -11.98
C ILE A 140 -0.05 -5.63 -10.54
N GLY A 141 1.06 -4.96 -10.21
CA GLY A 141 1.61 -4.94 -8.84
C GLY A 141 0.62 -4.40 -7.81
N LEU A 142 -0.06 -3.29 -8.12
CA LEU A 142 -1.12 -2.75 -7.26
C LEU A 142 -2.30 -3.72 -7.12
N GLY A 143 -2.69 -4.41 -8.20
CA GLY A 143 -3.72 -5.44 -8.18
C GLY A 143 -3.36 -6.62 -7.27
N ILE A 144 -2.10 -7.08 -7.28
CA ILE A 144 -1.60 -8.10 -6.37
C ILE A 144 -1.62 -7.60 -4.92
N GLY A 145 -1.23 -6.34 -4.69
CA GLY A 145 -1.33 -5.71 -3.37
C GLY A 145 -2.77 -5.69 -2.84
N LEU A 146 -3.74 -5.43 -3.72
CA LEU A 146 -5.17 -5.48 -3.37
C LEU A 146 -5.64 -6.90 -3.06
N LEU A 147 -5.20 -7.91 -3.82
CA LEU A 147 -5.48 -9.32 -3.54
C LEU A 147 -4.97 -9.73 -2.15
N ARG A 148 -3.77 -9.26 -1.78
CA ARG A 148 -3.23 -9.47 -0.43
C ARG A 148 -4.09 -8.82 0.66
N SER A 149 -4.68 -7.66 0.38
CA SER A 149 -5.61 -7.00 1.31
C SER A 149 -6.88 -7.82 1.51
N VAL A 150 -7.38 -8.45 0.44
CA VAL A 150 -8.52 -9.38 0.49
C VAL A 150 -8.14 -10.62 1.31
N GLN A 151 -6.97 -11.20 1.07
CA GLN A 151 -6.42 -12.32 1.85
C GLN A 151 -6.39 -12.00 3.35
N ASP A 152 -5.88 -10.81 3.71
CA ASP A 152 -5.80 -10.37 5.11
C ASP A 152 -7.17 -10.25 5.77
N ARG A 153 -8.20 -9.97 4.97
CA ARG A 153 -9.57 -9.78 5.46
C ARG A 153 -10.32 -11.10 5.67
N PHE A 154 -10.16 -12.03 4.76
CA PHE A 154 -10.92 -13.29 4.76
C PHE A 154 -10.12 -14.46 5.34
N GLY A 155 -8.79 -14.41 5.30
CA GLY A 155 -7.93 -15.53 5.68
C GLY A 155 -8.08 -16.74 4.75
N GLY A 156 -7.06 -17.57 4.67
CA GLY A 156 -7.15 -18.88 4.04
C GLY A 156 -7.44 -18.94 2.53
N LEU A 157 -7.42 -17.78 1.83
CA LEU A 157 -7.59 -17.75 0.37
C LEU A 157 -6.32 -18.21 -0.37
N LEU A 158 -5.17 -17.78 0.14
CA LEU A 158 -3.86 -18.10 -0.40
C LEU A 158 -3.03 -18.74 0.71
N GLY A 159 -2.41 -19.87 0.41
CA GLY A 159 -1.37 -20.46 1.24
C GLY A 159 -0.05 -19.72 1.13
N GLU A 160 0.92 -20.08 1.96
CA GLU A 160 2.29 -19.52 1.85
C GLU A 160 2.91 -19.88 0.49
N ASP A 161 2.69 -21.11 0.01
CA ASP A 161 3.18 -21.58 -1.28
C ASP A 161 2.59 -20.77 -2.46
N ASP A 162 1.30 -20.40 -2.40
CA ASP A 162 0.67 -19.56 -3.43
C ASP A 162 1.31 -18.18 -3.49
N VAL A 163 1.58 -17.59 -2.33
CA VAL A 163 2.21 -16.27 -2.24
C VAL A 163 3.63 -16.30 -2.82
N GLU A 164 4.40 -17.35 -2.51
CA GLU A 164 5.74 -17.54 -3.02
C GLU A 164 5.71 -17.80 -4.53
N ALA A 165 4.79 -18.63 -5.02
CA ALA A 165 4.61 -18.91 -6.43
C ALA A 165 4.26 -17.63 -7.23
N ILE A 166 3.37 -16.77 -6.70
CA ILE A 166 3.03 -15.49 -7.32
C ILE A 166 4.27 -14.59 -7.39
N ALA A 167 5.02 -14.46 -6.29
CA ALA A 167 6.21 -13.62 -6.25
C ALA A 167 7.28 -14.10 -7.23
N SER A 168 7.58 -15.42 -7.23
CA SER A 168 8.57 -16.04 -8.10
C SER A 168 8.19 -15.91 -9.58
N SER A 169 6.92 -16.16 -9.91
CA SER A 169 6.41 -16.00 -11.28
C SER A 169 6.52 -14.56 -11.76
N ARG A 170 6.26 -13.57 -10.87
CA ARG A 170 6.40 -12.15 -11.23
C ARG A 170 7.84 -11.73 -11.46
N VAL A 171 8.76 -12.15 -10.60
CA VAL A 171 10.20 -11.90 -10.80
C VAL A 171 10.65 -12.52 -12.12
N GLN A 172 10.37 -13.81 -12.33
CA GLN A 172 10.74 -14.51 -13.55
C GLN A 172 10.21 -13.83 -14.81
N TRP A 173 8.92 -13.45 -14.81
CA TRP A 173 8.32 -12.71 -15.92
C TRP A 173 9.03 -11.37 -16.18
N LEU A 174 9.25 -10.57 -15.15
CA LEU A 174 9.83 -9.25 -15.29
C LEU A 174 11.29 -9.27 -15.73
N THR A 175 12.08 -10.25 -15.26
CA THR A 175 13.51 -10.38 -15.60
C THR A 175 13.76 -11.12 -16.92
N GLY A 176 12.74 -11.66 -17.59
CA GLY A 176 12.85 -12.33 -18.87
C GLY A 176 13.23 -13.81 -18.77
N GLY A 177 13.10 -14.43 -17.58
CA GLY A 177 13.17 -15.89 -17.45
C GLY A 177 12.02 -16.57 -18.21
N ASN A 178 12.37 -17.55 -19.05
CA ASN A 178 11.40 -18.38 -19.78
C ASN A 178 10.64 -19.31 -18.82
#